data_b99d832dbf001f56a4ad3740e5338421
#
_entry.id   b99d832dbf001f56a4ad3740e5338421
#
_cell.length_a   1.000
_cell.length_b   1.000
_cell.length_c   1.000
_cell.angle_alpha   90.00
_cell.angle_beta   90.00
_cell.angle_gamma   90.00
#
_symmetry.space_group_name_H-M   'P 1'
#
loop_
_entity.id
_entity.type
_entity.pdbx_description
1 polymer ?
#
loop_
_entity_poly.entity_id
_entity_poly.type
_entity_poly.pdbx_seq_one_letter_code
_entity_poly.pdbx_strand_id
1 'polypeptide(L)'
;MVYDFDGDGKAEIACKTADGTKDAANTIIGNPNADYRNSNGYILDGPEYLTVFNGQTGEAMATTNYLPPRGNVSAWGDSYGNRVDRFIAAVAYLDGQRPSFITGRGYYTRLVRVAWDWRNGTLKHRWTF
;
A
#
# COMPACT_ATOMS: atom_id res chain seq x y z
N MET A 1 -2.56 -7.68 2.66
CA MET A 1 -3.49 -8.67 2.10
C MET A 1 -2.71 -9.82 1.53
N VAL A 2 -3.19 -11.04 1.70
CA VAL A 2 -2.60 -12.25 1.12
C VAL A 2 -3.69 -12.92 0.30
N TYR A 3 -3.44 -13.09 -0.98
CA TYR A 3 -4.37 -13.72 -1.92
C TYR A 3 -3.66 -14.06 -3.22
N ASP A 4 -4.16 -15.03 -3.97
CA ASP A 4 -3.73 -15.32 -5.33
C ASP A 4 -4.34 -14.27 -6.29
N PHE A 5 -3.62 -13.17 -6.52
CA PHE A 5 -4.15 -12.03 -7.27
C PHE A 5 -4.08 -12.19 -8.79
N ASP A 6 -3.24 -13.08 -9.30
CA ASP A 6 -3.11 -13.33 -10.74
C ASP A 6 -3.67 -14.67 -11.20
N GLY A 7 -4.04 -15.55 -10.26
CA GLY A 7 -4.68 -16.81 -10.53
C GLY A 7 -3.73 -17.95 -10.87
N ASP A 8 -2.47 -17.87 -10.47
CA ASP A 8 -1.45 -18.88 -10.75
C ASP A 8 -1.42 -20.03 -9.72
N GLY A 9 -2.26 -19.95 -8.69
CA GLY A 9 -2.34 -20.93 -7.59
C GLY A 9 -1.39 -20.64 -6.44
N LYS A 10 -0.68 -19.51 -6.44
CA LYS A 10 0.23 -19.06 -5.38
C LYS A 10 -0.22 -17.69 -4.91
N ALA A 11 -0.14 -17.45 -3.61
CA ALA A 11 -0.56 -16.16 -3.07
C ALA A 11 0.55 -15.12 -3.16
N GLU A 12 0.17 -13.89 -3.47
CA GLU A 12 0.96 -12.69 -3.26
C GLU A 12 0.62 -12.04 -1.92
N ILE A 13 1.54 -11.21 -1.45
CA ILE A 13 1.33 -10.32 -0.31
C ILE A 13 1.32 -8.88 -0.83
N ALA A 14 0.18 -8.20 -0.78
CA ALA A 14 0.09 -6.78 -1.10
C ALA A 14 -0.03 -5.97 0.19
N CYS A 15 0.91 -5.07 0.44
CA CYS A 15 0.90 -4.23 1.63
C CYS A 15 1.56 -2.87 1.42
N LYS A 16 1.23 -1.94 2.33
CA LYS A 16 1.92 -0.66 2.43
C LYS A 16 3.34 -0.88 2.92
N THR A 17 4.31 -0.25 2.27
CA THR A 17 5.71 -0.23 2.65
C THR A 17 6.22 1.21 2.75
N ALA A 18 7.43 1.38 3.25
CA ALA A 18 8.08 2.68 3.43
C ALA A 18 9.56 2.57 3.06
N ASP A 19 10.24 3.71 3.04
CA ASP A 19 11.68 3.77 2.89
C ASP A 19 12.39 2.86 3.90
N GLY A 20 13.40 2.15 3.44
CA GLY A 20 14.17 1.21 4.23
C GLY A 20 13.51 -0.16 4.43
N THR A 21 12.30 -0.41 3.93
CA THR A 21 11.70 -1.75 3.93
C THR A 21 12.60 -2.70 3.15
N LYS A 22 12.93 -3.83 3.76
CA LYS A 22 13.82 -4.85 3.19
C LYS A 22 13.03 -6.12 2.91
N ASP A 23 13.17 -6.65 1.71
CA ASP A 23 12.54 -7.91 1.33
C ASP A 23 13.39 -9.15 1.74
N ALA A 24 12.90 -10.34 1.45
CA ALA A 24 13.60 -11.57 1.80
C ALA A 24 14.90 -11.80 1.00
N ALA A 25 15.05 -11.15 -0.16
CA ALA A 25 16.28 -11.16 -0.95
C ALA A 25 17.28 -10.06 -0.53
N ASN A 26 16.99 -9.32 0.56
CA ASN A 26 17.72 -8.15 1.02
C ASN A 26 17.65 -6.92 0.08
N THR A 27 16.72 -6.90 -0.85
CA THR A 27 16.45 -5.72 -1.67
C THR A 27 15.78 -4.64 -0.82
N ILE A 28 16.28 -3.42 -0.89
CA ILE A 28 15.75 -2.30 -0.10
C ILE A 28 14.81 -1.46 -0.96
N ILE A 29 13.61 -1.22 -0.43
CA ILE A 29 12.63 -0.33 -1.04
C ILE A 29 12.91 1.09 -0.57
N GLY A 30 13.01 2.02 -1.53
CA GLY A 30 13.23 3.43 -1.27
C GLY A 30 14.62 3.75 -0.69
N ASN A 31 14.69 4.74 0.19
CA ASN A 31 15.94 5.22 0.77
C ASN A 31 16.18 4.62 2.16
N PRO A 32 17.20 3.76 2.35
CA PRO A 32 17.47 3.11 3.64
C PRO A 32 17.95 4.07 4.75
N ASN A 33 18.40 5.26 4.38
CA ASN A 33 18.95 6.25 5.30
C ASN A 33 17.97 7.38 5.65
N ALA A 34 16.73 7.32 5.13
CA ALA A 34 15.73 8.34 5.39
C ALA A 34 15.14 8.20 6.80
N ASP A 35 14.99 9.33 7.47
CA ASP A 35 14.29 9.43 8.74
C ASP A 35 13.31 10.62 8.69
N TYR A 36 12.02 10.32 8.76
CA TYR A 36 10.95 11.31 8.67
C TYR A 36 10.26 11.55 10.02
N ARG A 37 10.85 11.07 11.12
CA ARG A 37 10.29 11.29 12.46
C ARG A 37 10.39 12.76 12.83
N ASN A 38 9.29 13.33 13.29
CA ASN A 38 9.30 14.64 13.91
C ASN A 38 9.84 14.59 15.35
N SER A 39 9.91 15.75 16.04
CA SER A 39 10.40 15.84 17.42
C SER A 39 9.62 14.99 18.43
N ASN A 40 8.38 14.61 18.12
CA ASN A 40 7.52 13.74 18.95
C ASN A 40 7.61 12.26 18.54
N GLY A 41 8.45 11.92 17.56
CA GLY A 41 8.61 10.57 17.06
C GLY A 41 7.55 10.12 16.06
N TYR A 42 6.64 11.00 15.61
CA TYR A 42 5.64 10.67 14.61
C TYR A 42 6.20 10.80 13.19
N ILE A 43 5.77 9.91 12.31
CA ILE A 43 6.07 9.96 10.88
C ILE A 43 4.83 10.52 10.16
N LEU A 44 4.82 11.84 9.92
CA LEU A 44 3.73 12.56 9.27
C LEU A 44 4.12 13.04 7.87
N ASP A 45 5.29 12.70 7.41
CA ASP A 45 5.84 13.06 6.10
C ASP A 45 6.61 11.88 5.50
N GLY A 46 7.20 12.08 4.32
CA GLY A 46 7.96 11.08 3.60
C GLY A 46 7.11 10.23 2.63
N PRO A 47 7.78 9.48 1.75
CA PRO A 47 7.13 8.64 0.77
C PRO A 47 6.47 7.42 1.42
N GLU A 48 5.41 6.97 0.79
CA GLU A 48 4.71 5.74 1.14
C GLU A 48 4.52 4.93 -0.13
N TYR A 49 4.71 3.63 -0.04
CA TYR A 49 4.63 2.74 -1.17
C TYR A 49 3.58 1.65 -0.96
N LEU A 50 3.11 1.11 -2.06
CA LEU A 50 2.38 -0.14 -2.14
C LEU A 50 3.28 -1.17 -2.82
N THR A 51 3.55 -2.27 -2.15
CA THR A 51 4.43 -3.33 -2.66
C THR A 51 3.67 -4.65 -2.74
N VAL A 52 3.87 -5.35 -3.83
CA VAL A 52 3.45 -6.75 -4.00
C VAL A 52 4.68 -7.63 -3.85
N PHE A 53 4.60 -8.59 -2.94
CA PHE A 53 5.65 -9.56 -2.68
C PHE A 53 5.19 -10.95 -3.14
N ASN A 54 6.12 -11.76 -3.57
CA ASN A 54 5.91 -13.18 -3.76
C ASN A 54 5.66 -13.86 -2.41
N GLY A 55 4.50 -14.50 -2.26
CA GLY A 55 4.10 -15.09 -0.99
C GLY A 55 4.89 -16.34 -0.60
N GLN A 56 5.63 -16.97 -1.53
CA GLN A 56 6.47 -18.12 -1.25
C GLN A 56 7.89 -17.71 -0.87
N THR A 57 8.46 -16.71 -1.54
CA THR A 57 9.86 -16.29 -1.35
C THR A 57 10.01 -15.05 -0.48
N GLY A 58 8.99 -14.21 -0.39
CA GLY A 58 9.03 -12.91 0.28
C GLY A 58 9.78 -11.82 -0.48
N GLU A 59 10.14 -12.06 -1.74
CA GLU A 59 10.81 -11.08 -2.61
C GLU A 59 9.80 -10.06 -3.14
N ALA A 60 10.22 -8.80 -3.22
CA ALA A 60 9.41 -7.74 -3.79
C ALA A 60 9.30 -7.91 -5.32
N MET A 61 8.09 -8.01 -5.83
CA MET A 61 7.82 -8.18 -7.26
C MET A 61 7.53 -6.85 -7.95
N ALA A 62 6.83 -5.95 -7.28
CA ALA A 62 6.54 -4.61 -7.79
C ALA A 62 6.28 -3.63 -6.63
N THR A 63 6.70 -2.39 -6.82
CA THR A 63 6.48 -1.29 -5.88
C THR A 63 6.02 -0.05 -6.63
N THR A 64 5.01 0.63 -6.13
CA THR A 64 4.52 1.91 -6.63
C THR A 64 4.22 2.86 -5.48
N ASN A 65 4.00 4.13 -5.77
CA ASN A 65 3.55 5.08 -4.75
C ASN A 65 2.18 4.66 -4.19
N TYR A 66 2.01 4.79 -2.88
CA TYR A 66 0.73 4.50 -2.24
C TYR A 66 -0.32 5.54 -2.63
N LEU A 67 -1.51 5.07 -3.00
CA LEU A 67 -2.65 5.92 -3.30
C LEU A 67 -3.79 5.71 -2.28
N PRO A 68 -4.47 6.79 -1.85
CA PRO A 68 -4.09 8.17 -2.09
C PRO A 68 -2.83 8.54 -1.28
N PRO A 69 -2.05 9.54 -1.72
CA PRO A 69 -0.93 10.02 -0.93
C PRO A 69 -1.42 10.63 0.39
N ARG A 70 -0.57 10.64 1.42
CA ARG A 70 -0.86 11.28 2.70
C ARG A 70 -1.24 12.74 2.51
N GLY A 71 -0.46 13.47 1.73
CA GLY A 71 -0.63 14.90 1.52
C GLY A 71 -0.61 15.67 2.84
N ASN A 72 -1.39 16.73 2.92
CA ASN A 72 -1.56 17.47 4.16
C ASN A 72 -2.37 16.63 5.17
N VAL A 73 -1.73 16.30 6.30
CA VAL A 73 -2.32 15.47 7.37
C VAL A 73 -3.63 16.06 7.88
N SER A 74 -3.70 17.39 8.06
CA SER A 74 -4.89 18.07 8.57
C SER A 74 -6.11 17.94 7.66
N ALA A 75 -5.91 17.71 6.36
CA ALA A 75 -7.00 17.48 5.41
C ALA A 75 -7.76 16.16 5.66
N TRP A 76 -7.25 15.31 6.55
CA TRP A 76 -7.91 14.06 6.97
C TRP A 76 -8.72 14.21 8.26
N GLY A 77 -8.66 15.41 8.89
CA GLY A 77 -9.51 15.75 10.02
C GLY A 77 -8.83 15.78 11.39
N ASP A 78 -7.51 15.55 11.45
CA ASP A 78 -6.66 15.82 12.60
C ASP A 78 -5.23 16.15 12.15
N SER A 79 -4.39 16.65 13.05
CA SER A 79 -3.02 17.09 12.75
C SER A 79 -1.93 16.13 13.28
N TYR A 80 -2.33 15.03 13.90
CA TYR A 80 -1.40 14.09 14.55
C TYR A 80 -1.36 12.70 13.92
N GLY A 81 -2.06 12.52 12.79
CA GLY A 81 -1.93 11.33 11.95
C GLY A 81 -2.90 10.20 12.25
N ASN A 82 -3.78 10.31 13.25
CA ASN A 82 -4.68 9.23 13.62
C ASN A 82 -5.67 8.89 12.49
N ARG A 83 -6.21 9.88 11.78
CA ARG A 83 -7.20 9.66 10.72
C ARG A 83 -6.56 9.28 9.40
N VAL A 84 -5.46 9.93 9.04
CA VAL A 84 -4.74 9.65 7.79
C VAL A 84 -4.13 8.25 7.77
N ASP A 85 -3.73 7.72 8.94
CA ASP A 85 -3.10 6.40 9.05
C ASP A 85 -4.07 5.29 9.48
N ARG A 86 -5.35 5.46 9.13
CA ARG A 86 -6.36 4.38 9.20
C ARG A 86 -6.47 3.70 7.86
N PHE A 87 -6.06 2.44 7.82
CA PHE A 87 -6.04 1.63 6.62
C PHE A 87 -7.00 0.47 6.72
N ILE A 88 -7.68 0.18 5.63
CA ILE A 88 -8.43 -1.05 5.43
C ILE A 88 -8.04 -1.67 4.10
N ALA A 89 -8.33 -2.95 3.97
CA ALA A 89 -8.04 -3.68 2.75
C ALA A 89 -9.10 -4.76 2.51
N ALA A 90 -9.36 -5.04 1.24
CA ALA A 90 -10.29 -6.08 0.80
C ALA A 90 -9.85 -6.66 -0.53
N VAL A 91 -10.34 -7.86 -0.83
CA VAL A 91 -10.26 -8.49 -2.16
C VAL A 91 -11.65 -8.51 -2.77
N ALA A 92 -11.75 -8.17 -4.04
CA ALA A 92 -13.01 -8.18 -4.78
C ALA A 92 -12.81 -8.58 -6.24
N TYR A 93 -13.76 -9.27 -6.81
CA TYR A 93 -13.77 -9.64 -8.23
C TYR A 93 -14.49 -8.55 -9.04
N LEU A 94 -13.81 -7.43 -9.27
CA LEU A 94 -14.40 -6.24 -9.88
C LEU A 94 -14.71 -6.39 -11.39
N ASP A 95 -14.10 -7.33 -12.05
CA ASP A 95 -14.42 -7.72 -13.44
C ASP A 95 -15.29 -9.00 -13.54
N GLY A 96 -15.67 -9.55 -12.39
CA GLY A 96 -16.44 -10.79 -12.29
C GLY A 96 -15.65 -12.08 -12.52
N GLN A 97 -14.37 -11.99 -12.84
CA GLN A 97 -13.55 -13.15 -13.21
C GLN A 97 -12.25 -13.25 -12.42
N ARG A 98 -11.59 -12.12 -12.15
CA ARG A 98 -10.27 -12.08 -11.53
C ARG A 98 -10.27 -11.20 -10.30
N PRO A 99 -9.48 -11.57 -9.26
CA PRO A 99 -9.39 -10.76 -8.07
C PRO A 99 -8.68 -9.43 -8.34
N SER A 100 -9.23 -8.38 -7.74
CA SER A 100 -8.58 -7.09 -7.54
C SER A 100 -8.41 -6.89 -6.06
N PHE A 101 -7.47 -6.07 -5.62
CA PHE A 101 -7.43 -5.68 -4.22
C PHE A 101 -7.77 -4.21 -4.04
N ILE A 102 -8.40 -3.91 -2.92
CA ILE A 102 -8.82 -2.58 -2.57
C ILE A 102 -8.05 -2.15 -1.34
N THR A 103 -7.36 -1.03 -1.45
CA THR A 103 -6.77 -0.34 -0.31
C THR A 103 -7.65 0.82 0.09
N GLY A 104 -7.76 1.06 1.39
CA GLY A 104 -8.52 2.20 1.89
C GLY A 104 -7.70 3.01 2.87
N ARG A 105 -7.91 4.32 2.88
CA ARG A 105 -7.28 5.26 3.79
C ARG A 105 -8.30 6.22 4.36
N GLY A 106 -8.13 6.55 5.64
CA GLY A 106 -8.95 7.54 6.33
C GLY A 106 -10.24 6.97 6.93
N TYR A 107 -10.87 7.74 7.81
CA TYR A 107 -12.18 7.45 8.39
C TYR A 107 -12.84 8.76 8.91
N TYR A 108 -14.14 8.73 9.14
CA TYR A 108 -15.02 9.85 9.51
C TYR A 108 -15.05 10.99 8.48
N THR A 109 -14.02 11.86 8.47
CA THR A 109 -14.02 13.09 7.68
C THR A 109 -13.74 12.84 6.20
N ARG A 110 -12.71 12.04 5.92
CA ARG A 110 -12.28 11.69 4.57
C ARG A 110 -12.03 10.18 4.51
N LEU A 111 -12.65 9.56 3.54
CA LEU A 111 -12.56 8.13 3.27
C LEU A 111 -12.20 7.96 1.80
N VAL A 112 -11.11 7.30 1.52
CA VAL A 112 -10.70 7.03 0.13
C VAL A 112 -10.48 5.55 -0.05
N ARG A 113 -10.95 5.02 -1.17
CA ARG A 113 -10.76 3.65 -1.61
C ARG A 113 -10.07 3.64 -2.96
N VAL A 114 -9.10 2.76 -3.11
CA VAL A 114 -8.35 2.60 -4.36
C VAL A 114 -8.34 1.14 -4.74
N ALA A 115 -8.75 0.84 -5.96
CA ALA A 115 -8.70 -0.52 -6.51
C ALA A 115 -7.47 -0.70 -7.39
N TRP A 116 -6.89 -1.87 -7.28
CA TRP A 116 -5.68 -2.28 -7.94
C TRP A 116 -5.84 -3.66 -8.57
N ASP A 117 -5.26 -3.83 -9.73
CA ASP A 117 -5.11 -5.11 -10.40
C ASP A 117 -3.64 -5.53 -10.39
N TRP A 118 -3.37 -6.78 -9.99
CA TRP A 118 -2.10 -7.45 -10.21
C TRP A 118 -2.23 -8.34 -11.43
N ARG A 119 -1.55 -8.01 -12.51
CA ARG A 119 -1.68 -8.73 -13.79
C ARG A 119 -0.33 -8.80 -14.49
N ASN A 120 0.11 -10.03 -14.82
CA ASN A 120 1.34 -10.27 -15.58
C ASN A 120 2.57 -9.56 -14.96
N GLY A 121 2.75 -9.67 -13.65
CA GLY A 121 3.85 -9.03 -12.93
C GLY A 121 3.76 -7.50 -12.86
N THR A 122 2.59 -6.93 -13.15
CA THR A 122 2.39 -5.47 -13.16
C THR A 122 1.25 -5.07 -12.23
N LEU A 123 1.54 -4.07 -11.40
CA LEU A 123 0.56 -3.43 -10.52
C LEU A 123 -0.12 -2.28 -11.27
N LYS A 124 -1.43 -2.38 -11.46
CA LYS A 124 -2.23 -1.41 -12.20
C LYS A 124 -3.26 -0.74 -11.30
N HIS A 125 -3.24 0.57 -11.26
CA HIS A 125 -4.31 1.36 -10.68
C HIS A 125 -5.58 1.22 -11.53
N ARG A 126 -6.69 0.88 -10.90
CA ARG A 126 -7.99 0.70 -11.57
C ARG A 126 -8.89 1.94 -11.41
N TRP A 127 -9.11 2.36 -10.17
CA TRP A 127 -9.87 3.57 -9.84
C TRP A 127 -9.57 4.05 -8.42
N THR A 128 -9.90 5.30 -8.16
CA THR A 128 -9.94 5.93 -6.83
C THR A 128 -11.33 6.51 -6.58
N PHE A 129 -11.89 6.21 -5.43
CA PHE A 129 -13.19 6.68 -4.97
C PHE A 129 -13.06 7.39 -3.62
#